data_e31abe84bec0e966937675491d8bfa0a
#
_entry.id   e31abe84bec0e966937675491d8bfa0a
#
_cell.length_a   1.000
_cell.length_b   1.000
_cell.length_c   1.000
_cell.angle_alpha   90.00
_cell.angle_beta   90.00
_cell.angle_gamma   90.00
#
_symmetry.space_group_name_H-M   'P 1'
#
loop_
_entity.id
_entity.type
_entity.pdbx_description
1 polymer ?
#
loop_
_entity_poly.entity_id
_entity_poly.type
_entity_poly.pdbx_seq_one_letter_code
_entity_poly.pdbx_strand_id
1 'polypeptide(L)'
;AARTIRGIWKDSEATRGTQIVFCDLSTPKPEGFNVYDDLRGKLVDMGIPAGEIAYVHDAKTEKAKARLFEAARSGEVRVLMGSTQKLGEGTNVQTRLVALHHLDCPWRPSDLEQREGRILRQGNRNKEVGIYRYVTKGTFDSYMYQTVEHKQRFIGQVFGGSGAASRSADDIDQAALSYAEVKALCAGDPDVKERLELQNELPRLASLERAHRRDQAELRRLRDEVCPAKIASAEEAIERLGGDAATVKARKGPEGGFPGMTVMGAYCEKRTDAADALRAALVACAES
;
A
#
# COMPACT_ATOMS: atom_id res chain seq x y z
N ALA A 1 -21.82 2.11 22.09
CA ALA A 1 -20.57 2.62 22.68
C ALA A 1 -20.63 2.65 24.21
N ALA A 2 -21.53 3.43 24.86
CA ALA A 2 -21.56 3.59 26.31
C ALA A 2 -21.59 2.27 27.10
N ARG A 3 -22.44 1.30 26.70
CA ARG A 3 -22.52 -0.02 27.36
C ARG A 3 -21.19 -0.80 27.25
N THR A 4 -20.54 -0.76 26.12
CA THR A 4 -19.24 -1.44 25.90
C THR A 4 -18.16 -0.80 26.77
N ILE A 5 -18.08 0.53 26.78
CA ILE A 5 -17.11 1.28 27.59
C ILE A 5 -17.32 0.95 29.10
N ARG A 6 -18.57 0.96 29.56
CA ARG A 6 -18.88 0.62 30.95
C ARG A 6 -18.54 -0.84 31.28
N GLY A 7 -18.81 -1.79 30.36
CA GLY A 7 -18.43 -3.21 30.54
C GLY A 7 -16.93 -3.35 30.74
N ILE A 8 -16.13 -2.80 29.83
CA ILE A 8 -14.66 -2.83 29.88
C ILE A 8 -14.13 -2.10 31.13
N TRP A 9 -14.75 -0.96 31.52
CA TRP A 9 -14.39 -0.24 32.72
C TRP A 9 -14.55 -1.14 33.97
N LYS A 10 -15.66 -1.88 34.06
CA LYS A 10 -15.90 -2.83 35.17
C LYS A 10 -14.95 -4.02 35.13
N ASP A 11 -14.76 -4.63 33.97
CA ASP A 11 -13.93 -5.84 33.80
C ASP A 11 -12.45 -5.56 34.08
N SER A 12 -11.99 -4.32 33.83
CA SER A 12 -10.62 -3.89 34.09
C SER A 12 -10.42 -3.11 35.39
N GLU A 13 -11.35 -3.24 36.37
CA GLU A 13 -11.30 -2.50 37.64
C GLU A 13 -10.04 -2.82 38.45
N ALA A 14 -9.69 -4.10 38.60
CA ALA A 14 -8.52 -4.55 39.34
C ALA A 14 -7.20 -3.97 38.78
N THR A 15 -7.10 -3.76 37.47
CA THR A 15 -5.91 -3.22 36.81
C THR A 15 -5.99 -1.73 36.58
N ARG A 16 -7.12 -1.11 36.90
CA ARG A 16 -7.40 0.30 36.58
C ARG A 16 -7.18 0.60 35.10
N GLY A 17 -7.69 -0.29 34.23
CA GLY A 17 -7.52 -0.18 32.78
C GLY A 17 -8.10 1.11 32.22
N THR A 18 -7.36 1.75 31.32
CA THR A 18 -7.74 3.01 30.66
C THR A 18 -8.27 2.75 29.27
N GLN A 19 -9.24 3.54 28.83
CA GLN A 19 -9.84 3.45 27.51
C GLN A 19 -9.71 4.81 26.81
N ILE A 20 -9.43 4.83 25.51
CA ILE A 20 -9.45 6.03 24.68
C ILE A 20 -10.69 6.02 23.79
N VAL A 21 -11.35 7.16 23.70
CA VAL A 21 -12.52 7.37 22.84
C VAL A 21 -12.21 8.49 21.86
N PHE A 22 -12.17 8.16 20.58
CA PHE A 22 -11.98 9.13 19.49
C PHE A 22 -13.31 9.58 18.91
N CYS A 23 -13.46 10.90 18.78
CA CYS A 23 -14.56 11.53 18.04
C CYS A 23 -14.10 12.90 17.51
N ASP A 24 -14.07 13.04 16.17
CA ASP A 24 -13.66 14.28 15.48
C ASP A 24 -14.86 15.15 15.07
N LEU A 25 -15.99 14.49 14.73
CA LEU A 25 -17.13 15.18 14.13
C LEU A 25 -17.95 16.02 15.14
N SER A 26 -17.91 15.70 16.42
CA SER A 26 -18.72 16.38 17.43
C SER A 26 -17.90 16.69 18.68
N THR A 27 -16.90 17.54 18.52
CA THR A 27 -16.04 18.02 19.62
C THR A 27 -16.82 18.89 20.62
N PRO A 28 -16.38 19.00 21.90
CA PRO A 28 -17.04 19.82 22.90
C PRO A 28 -17.27 21.27 22.45
N LYS A 29 -18.48 21.76 22.63
CA LYS A 29 -18.89 23.13 22.29
C LYS A 29 -19.59 23.77 23.53
N PRO A 30 -19.47 25.10 23.70
CA PRO A 30 -20.12 25.79 24.82
C PRO A 30 -21.64 25.67 24.80
N GLU A 31 -22.25 25.59 23.61
CA GLU A 31 -23.70 25.54 23.44
C GLU A 31 -24.09 24.45 22.44
N GLY A 32 -25.23 23.81 22.70
CA GLY A 32 -25.83 22.80 21.85
C GLY A 32 -25.36 21.37 22.15
N PHE A 33 -25.94 20.42 21.44
CA PHE A 33 -25.64 19.01 21.57
C PHE A 33 -24.23 18.70 21.07
N ASN A 34 -23.47 17.94 21.84
CA ASN A 34 -22.24 17.30 21.42
C ASN A 34 -22.16 15.87 21.97
N VAL A 35 -21.46 15.01 21.23
CA VAL A 35 -21.32 13.57 21.56
C VAL A 35 -20.52 13.35 22.83
N TYR A 36 -19.58 14.24 23.17
CA TYR A 36 -18.75 14.12 24.37
C TYR A 36 -19.55 14.21 25.62
N ASP A 37 -20.39 15.26 25.72
CA ASP A 37 -21.23 15.49 26.92
C ASP A 37 -22.35 14.47 27.02
N ASP A 38 -22.96 14.07 25.89
CA ASP A 38 -23.98 13.01 25.86
C ASP A 38 -23.40 11.67 26.32
N LEU A 39 -22.22 11.32 25.82
CA LEU A 39 -21.56 10.07 26.22
C LEU A 39 -21.14 10.12 27.70
N ARG A 40 -20.56 11.24 28.16
CA ARG A 40 -20.17 11.42 29.57
C ARG A 40 -21.36 11.28 30.48
N GLY A 41 -22.48 11.94 30.17
CA GLY A 41 -23.72 11.82 30.94
C GLY A 41 -24.18 10.38 31.05
N LYS A 42 -24.25 9.66 29.93
CA LYS A 42 -24.62 8.23 29.91
C LYS A 42 -23.67 7.34 30.73
N LEU A 43 -22.37 7.63 30.70
CA LEU A 43 -21.38 6.86 31.45
C LEU A 43 -21.52 7.12 32.97
N VAL A 44 -21.75 8.37 33.36
CA VAL A 44 -22.00 8.76 34.76
C VAL A 44 -23.30 8.12 35.27
N ASP A 45 -24.38 8.17 34.50
CA ASP A 45 -25.66 7.53 34.82
C ASP A 45 -25.53 6.02 34.97
N MET A 46 -24.56 5.39 34.25
CA MET A 46 -24.23 3.98 34.37
C MET A 46 -23.30 3.66 35.55
N GLY A 47 -22.90 4.66 36.35
CA GLY A 47 -22.11 4.48 37.57
C GLY A 47 -20.62 4.69 37.43
N ILE A 48 -20.10 5.22 36.32
CA ILE A 48 -18.68 5.60 36.22
C ILE A 48 -18.50 6.94 36.90
N PRO A 49 -17.57 7.09 37.87
CA PRO A 49 -17.32 8.35 38.53
C PRO A 49 -16.93 9.46 37.54
N ALA A 50 -17.53 10.65 37.64
CA ALA A 50 -17.26 11.75 36.73
C ALA A 50 -15.77 12.16 36.68
N GLY A 51 -15.03 11.97 37.79
CA GLY A 51 -13.58 12.22 37.87
C GLY A 51 -12.72 11.22 37.07
N GLU A 52 -13.25 10.04 36.75
CA GLU A 52 -12.54 9.05 35.93
C GLU A 52 -12.74 9.26 34.43
N ILE A 53 -13.55 10.26 34.03
CA ILE A 53 -13.82 10.63 32.64
C ILE A 53 -13.23 12.02 32.37
N ALA A 54 -12.37 12.14 31.37
CA ALA A 54 -11.75 13.42 31.02
C ALA A 54 -11.72 13.68 29.52
N TYR A 55 -11.77 14.96 29.16
CA TYR A 55 -11.61 15.44 27.80
C TYR A 55 -10.22 16.04 27.59
N VAL A 56 -9.51 15.63 26.55
CA VAL A 56 -8.21 16.24 26.20
C VAL A 56 -8.38 17.71 25.81
N HIS A 57 -9.57 18.08 25.33
CA HIS A 57 -9.91 19.45 24.94
C HIS A 57 -9.90 20.44 26.13
N ASP A 58 -10.11 19.96 27.37
CA ASP A 58 -10.09 20.79 28.58
C ASP A 58 -8.66 21.16 28.99
N ALA A 59 -7.69 20.37 28.57
CA ALA A 59 -6.27 20.60 28.84
C ALA A 59 -5.67 21.61 27.82
N LYS A 60 -5.87 22.91 28.06
CA LYS A 60 -5.47 24.00 27.15
C LYS A 60 -3.95 24.27 27.13
N THR A 61 -3.21 23.84 28.15
CA THR A 61 -1.76 24.05 28.26
C THR A 61 -1.01 22.73 28.23
N GLU A 62 0.24 22.74 27.77
CA GLU A 62 1.08 21.53 27.75
C GLU A 62 1.26 20.93 29.16
N LYS A 63 1.35 21.77 30.20
CA LYS A 63 1.41 21.32 31.59
C LYS A 63 0.12 20.61 32.03
N ALA A 64 -1.04 21.11 31.60
CA ALA A 64 -2.33 20.48 31.87
C ALA A 64 -2.48 19.16 31.12
N LYS A 65 -2.05 19.09 29.86
CA LYS A 65 -2.01 17.83 29.07
C LYS A 65 -1.09 16.79 29.73
N ALA A 66 0.12 17.19 30.14
CA ALA A 66 1.04 16.29 30.80
C ALA A 66 0.45 15.69 32.09
N ARG A 67 -0.23 16.49 32.91
CA ARG A 67 -0.95 16.03 34.12
C ARG A 67 -2.09 15.06 33.76
N LEU A 68 -2.89 15.39 32.76
CA LEU A 68 -3.99 14.55 32.31
C LEU A 68 -3.50 13.19 31.81
N PHE A 69 -2.42 13.18 31.05
CA PHE A 69 -1.83 11.94 30.55
C PHE A 69 -1.17 11.12 31.68
N GLU A 70 -0.64 11.78 32.72
CA GLU A 70 -0.17 11.08 33.90
C GLU A 70 -1.33 10.45 34.68
N ALA A 71 -2.44 11.15 34.87
CA ALA A 71 -3.67 10.62 35.47
C ALA A 71 -4.23 9.41 34.69
N ALA A 72 -4.12 9.44 33.36
CA ALA A 72 -4.48 8.27 32.52
C ALA A 72 -3.49 7.08 32.72
N ARG A 73 -2.18 7.33 32.79
CA ARG A 73 -1.16 6.29 33.07
C ARG A 73 -1.27 5.68 34.44
N SER A 74 -1.60 6.49 35.47
CA SER A 74 -1.81 6.00 36.83
C SER A 74 -3.12 5.23 36.99
N GLY A 75 -4.09 5.44 36.07
CA GLY A 75 -5.43 4.89 36.14
C GLY A 75 -6.39 5.70 37.01
N GLU A 76 -6.04 6.94 37.34
CA GLU A 76 -6.95 7.92 37.96
C GLU A 76 -8.04 8.31 36.95
N VAL A 77 -7.65 8.64 35.71
CA VAL A 77 -8.58 8.82 34.58
C VAL A 77 -8.61 7.51 33.79
N ARG A 78 -9.81 6.91 33.69
CA ARG A 78 -10.00 5.60 33.02
C ARG A 78 -10.71 5.71 31.67
N VAL A 79 -11.38 6.81 31.38
CA VAL A 79 -11.98 7.10 30.09
C VAL A 79 -11.47 8.46 29.59
N LEU A 80 -10.61 8.43 28.58
CA LEU A 80 -10.02 9.61 27.99
C LEU A 80 -10.65 9.87 26.62
N MET A 81 -11.31 11.00 26.44
CA MET A 81 -12.00 11.37 25.21
C MET A 81 -11.25 12.48 24.47
N GLY A 82 -11.10 12.35 23.17
CA GLY A 82 -10.40 13.36 22.38
C GLY A 82 -10.54 13.18 20.87
N SER A 83 -10.17 14.23 20.13
CA SER A 83 -10.07 14.17 18.68
C SER A 83 -8.72 13.59 18.24
N THR A 84 -8.64 13.13 16.97
CA THR A 84 -7.39 12.65 16.36
C THR A 84 -6.27 13.66 16.52
N GLN A 85 -6.56 14.94 16.25
CA GLN A 85 -5.59 16.01 16.37
C GLN A 85 -5.08 16.20 17.81
N LYS A 86 -5.98 16.20 18.80
CA LYS A 86 -5.63 16.46 20.21
C LYS A 86 -4.93 15.28 20.89
N LEU A 87 -5.25 14.05 20.51
CA LEU A 87 -4.63 12.81 20.95
C LEU A 87 -3.51 12.34 20.01
N GLY A 88 -3.35 12.98 18.83
CA GLY A 88 -2.41 12.55 17.78
C GLY A 88 -0.96 12.84 18.08
N GLU A 89 -0.62 13.94 18.75
CA GLU A 89 0.75 14.36 18.98
C GLU A 89 1.18 14.17 20.45
N GLY A 90 2.35 13.57 20.67
CA GLY A 90 3.01 13.49 21.98
C GLY A 90 2.30 12.66 23.05
N THR A 91 1.19 12.00 22.73
CA THR A 91 0.37 11.27 23.70
C THR A 91 1.00 9.92 24.06
N ASN A 92 1.50 9.80 25.28
CA ASN A 92 2.12 8.58 25.81
C ASN A 92 1.28 8.03 26.95
N VAL A 93 0.12 7.44 26.65
CA VAL A 93 -0.87 6.94 27.63
C VAL A 93 -1.09 5.42 27.57
N GLN A 94 -0.30 4.70 26.78
CA GLN A 94 -0.51 3.29 26.48
C GLN A 94 -0.37 2.34 27.67
N THR A 95 0.28 2.74 28.76
CA THR A 95 0.70 1.84 29.84
C THR A 95 -0.44 0.95 30.39
N ARG A 96 -1.64 1.47 30.52
CA ARG A 96 -2.83 0.78 31.04
C ARG A 96 -3.96 0.69 30.02
N LEU A 97 -3.73 1.05 28.75
CA LEU A 97 -4.75 1.02 27.71
C LEU A 97 -5.24 -0.40 27.47
N VAL A 98 -6.53 -0.62 27.70
CA VAL A 98 -7.23 -1.89 27.45
C VAL A 98 -8.12 -1.85 26.23
N ALA A 99 -8.63 -0.64 25.89
CA ALA A 99 -9.52 -0.47 24.74
C ALA A 99 -9.38 0.90 24.07
N LEU A 100 -9.68 0.90 22.79
CA LEU A 100 -9.76 2.08 21.93
C LEU A 100 -11.10 2.04 21.19
N HIS A 101 -11.81 3.18 21.19
CA HIS A 101 -13.13 3.32 20.61
C HIS A 101 -13.12 4.39 19.53
N HIS A 102 -13.54 4.04 18.32
CA HIS A 102 -13.78 4.97 17.23
C HIS A 102 -15.28 5.26 17.15
N LEU A 103 -15.72 6.43 17.62
CA LEU A 103 -17.13 6.85 17.50
C LEU A 103 -17.45 7.37 16.10
N ASP A 104 -16.43 7.81 15.38
CA ASP A 104 -16.48 8.24 13.99
C ASP A 104 -15.33 7.64 13.17
N CYS A 105 -15.48 7.66 11.85
CA CYS A 105 -14.47 7.23 10.91
C CYS A 105 -13.65 8.45 10.44
N PRO A 106 -12.32 8.44 10.55
CA PRO A 106 -11.50 9.50 9.96
C PRO A 106 -11.48 9.41 8.43
N TRP A 107 -11.21 10.54 7.77
CA TRP A 107 -11.16 10.60 6.30
C TRP A 107 -9.92 9.95 5.67
N ARG A 108 -8.86 9.79 6.45
CA ARG A 108 -7.57 9.28 5.98
C ARG A 108 -7.22 7.97 6.66
N PRO A 109 -6.73 6.96 5.90
CA PRO A 109 -6.21 5.73 6.48
C PRO A 109 -5.10 5.97 7.50
N SER A 110 -4.22 6.95 7.25
CA SER A 110 -3.14 7.33 8.18
C SER A 110 -3.65 7.77 9.56
N ASP A 111 -4.79 8.46 9.61
CA ASP A 111 -5.38 8.90 10.87
C ASP A 111 -5.92 7.71 11.66
N LEU A 112 -6.48 6.70 10.97
CA LEU A 112 -6.93 5.46 11.58
C LEU A 112 -5.74 4.68 12.16
N GLU A 113 -4.69 4.52 11.39
CA GLU A 113 -3.44 3.88 11.82
C GLU A 113 -2.79 4.63 13.00
N GLN A 114 -2.81 5.97 12.95
CA GLN A 114 -2.30 6.81 14.03
C GLN A 114 -3.10 6.64 15.32
N ARG A 115 -4.45 6.58 15.24
CA ARG A 115 -5.32 6.30 16.40
C ARG A 115 -5.00 4.92 16.98
N GLU A 116 -4.96 3.88 16.15
CA GLU A 116 -4.74 2.50 16.56
C GLU A 116 -3.32 2.26 17.07
N GLY A 117 -2.33 2.91 16.47
CA GLY A 117 -0.95 2.89 16.92
C GLY A 117 -0.74 3.42 18.35
N ARG A 118 -1.73 4.08 18.96
CA ARG A 118 -1.66 4.50 20.36
C ARG A 118 -1.81 3.34 21.33
N ILE A 119 -2.66 2.38 21.02
CA ILE A 119 -2.88 1.21 21.86
C ILE A 119 -1.90 0.08 21.54
N LEU A 120 -1.49 -0.05 20.28
CA LEU A 120 -0.58 -1.09 19.80
C LEU A 120 0.91 -0.75 20.01
N ARG A 121 1.20 0.21 20.89
CA ARG A 121 2.56 0.70 21.15
C ARG A 121 3.26 -0.09 22.24
N GLN A 122 4.59 -0.21 22.13
CA GLN A 122 5.43 -0.76 23.18
C GLN A 122 5.22 -0.05 24.52
N GLY A 123 5.29 -0.82 25.62
CA GLY A 123 5.08 -0.29 26.98
C GLY A 123 3.63 -0.41 27.49
N ASN A 124 2.71 -0.99 26.70
CA ASN A 124 1.42 -1.40 27.21
C ASN A 124 1.60 -2.65 28.10
N ARG A 125 1.00 -2.63 29.30
CA ARG A 125 1.03 -3.77 30.25
C ARG A 125 0.05 -4.88 29.89
N ASN A 126 -0.93 -4.58 29.03
CA ASN A 126 -1.94 -5.53 28.61
C ASN A 126 -1.45 -6.33 27.40
N LYS A 127 -1.55 -7.65 27.47
CA LYS A 127 -1.19 -8.54 26.35
C LYS A 127 -2.19 -8.49 25.21
N GLU A 128 -3.45 -8.26 25.56
CA GLU A 128 -4.57 -8.16 24.62
C GLU A 128 -5.25 -6.81 24.81
N VAL A 129 -5.63 -6.19 23.72
CA VAL A 129 -6.31 -4.88 23.70
C VAL A 129 -7.46 -4.90 22.71
N GLY A 130 -8.55 -4.22 23.05
CA GLY A 130 -9.74 -4.14 22.21
C GLY A 130 -9.75 -2.88 21.34
N ILE A 131 -10.01 -3.03 20.04
CA ILE A 131 -10.27 -1.89 19.13
C ILE A 131 -11.72 -1.99 18.67
N TYR A 132 -12.52 -1.00 19.00
CA TYR A 132 -13.96 -0.97 18.74
C TYR A 132 -14.29 0.13 17.74
N ARG A 133 -14.82 -0.24 16.60
CA ARG A 133 -15.32 0.68 15.57
C ARG A 133 -16.84 0.64 15.58
N TYR A 134 -17.46 1.79 15.82
CA TYR A 134 -18.92 1.91 15.88
C TYR A 134 -19.45 2.42 14.56
N VAL A 135 -20.36 1.65 13.97
CA VAL A 135 -20.97 1.93 12.67
C VAL A 135 -22.48 1.83 12.82
N THR A 136 -23.21 2.85 12.43
CA THR A 136 -24.65 2.80 12.37
C THR A 136 -25.08 2.29 10.98
N LYS A 137 -25.91 1.23 10.95
CA LYS A 137 -26.44 0.69 9.68
C LYS A 137 -27.23 1.75 8.93
N GLY A 138 -27.06 1.82 7.62
CA GLY A 138 -27.78 2.76 6.77
C GLY A 138 -27.36 4.22 6.96
N THR A 139 -26.16 4.47 7.50
CA THR A 139 -25.62 5.82 7.64
C THR A 139 -24.34 6.00 6.84
N PHE A 140 -23.90 7.23 6.75
CA PHE A 140 -22.65 7.63 6.10
C PHE A 140 -21.42 6.94 6.69
N ASP A 141 -21.45 6.51 7.95
CA ASP A 141 -20.33 5.83 8.61
C ASP A 141 -19.90 4.57 7.86
N SER A 142 -20.87 3.77 7.40
CA SER A 142 -20.58 2.54 6.63
C SER A 142 -19.80 2.82 5.35
N TYR A 143 -20.20 3.88 4.64
CA TYR A 143 -19.52 4.33 3.43
C TYR A 143 -18.10 4.83 3.73
N MET A 144 -17.93 5.61 4.80
CA MET A 144 -16.64 6.13 5.21
C MET A 144 -15.62 5.01 5.51
N TYR A 145 -16.02 4.01 6.30
CA TYR A 145 -15.15 2.89 6.61
C TYR A 145 -14.77 2.06 5.37
N GLN A 146 -15.72 1.84 4.45
CA GLN A 146 -15.43 1.19 3.17
C GLN A 146 -14.44 1.98 2.33
N THR A 147 -14.63 3.30 2.23
CA THR A 147 -13.72 4.18 1.47
C THR A 147 -12.32 4.20 2.06
N VAL A 148 -12.19 4.27 3.39
CA VAL A 148 -10.89 4.24 4.08
C VAL A 148 -10.21 2.88 3.88
N GLU A 149 -10.95 1.77 3.93
CA GLU A 149 -10.42 0.43 3.70
C GLU A 149 -9.91 0.27 2.25
N HIS A 150 -10.66 0.77 1.26
CA HIS A 150 -10.24 0.77 -0.14
C HIS A 150 -8.95 1.58 -0.34
N LYS A 151 -8.87 2.79 0.23
CA LYS A 151 -7.65 3.62 0.20
C LYS A 151 -6.46 2.93 0.84
N GLN A 152 -6.66 2.28 1.98
CA GLN A 152 -5.60 1.55 2.68
C GLN A 152 -5.10 0.35 1.87
N ARG A 153 -6.01 -0.39 1.23
CA ARG A 153 -5.67 -1.51 0.34
C ARG A 153 -4.86 -1.04 -0.86
N PHE A 154 -5.26 0.06 -1.49
CA PHE A 154 -4.53 0.67 -2.60
C PHE A 154 -3.12 1.11 -2.19
N ILE A 155 -2.97 1.82 -1.06
CA ILE A 155 -1.68 2.22 -0.50
C ILE A 155 -0.80 0.99 -0.26
N GLY A 156 -1.35 -0.08 0.31
CA GLY A 156 -0.65 -1.35 0.53
C GLY A 156 -0.17 -2.01 -0.77
N GLN A 157 -0.95 -1.92 -1.85
CA GLN A 157 -0.56 -2.44 -3.18
C GLN A 157 0.57 -1.64 -3.81
N VAL A 158 0.53 -0.30 -3.71
CA VAL A 158 1.55 0.59 -4.28
C VAL A 158 2.88 0.50 -3.53
N PHE A 159 2.85 0.44 -2.20
CA PHE A 159 4.06 0.45 -1.36
C PHE A 159 4.52 -0.92 -0.89
N GLY A 160 3.68 -1.95 -1.01
CA GLY A 160 3.97 -3.30 -0.49
C GLY A 160 4.98 -4.14 -1.27
N GLY A 161 5.55 -3.65 -2.36
CA GLY A 161 6.75 -4.21 -3.02
C GLY A 161 6.68 -5.68 -3.48
N SER A 162 5.54 -6.35 -3.41
CA SER A 162 5.40 -7.70 -3.95
C SER A 162 5.30 -7.61 -5.47
N GLY A 163 6.38 -8.00 -6.15
CA GLY A 163 6.71 -7.84 -7.57
C GLY A 163 5.77 -8.46 -8.61
N ALA A 164 4.51 -8.58 -8.32
CA ALA A 164 3.45 -8.64 -9.30
C ALA A 164 2.82 -7.25 -9.36
N ALA A 165 3.48 -6.35 -10.06
CA ALA A 165 2.86 -5.12 -10.51
C ALA A 165 1.63 -5.49 -11.35
N SER A 166 0.52 -5.76 -10.68
CA SER A 166 -0.79 -5.62 -11.29
C SER A 166 -0.85 -4.17 -11.75
N ARG A 167 -0.71 -3.95 -13.05
CA ARG A 167 -0.79 -2.63 -13.71
C ARG A 167 -2.20 -2.02 -13.65
N SER A 168 -3.04 -2.50 -12.75
CA SER A 168 -4.36 -1.94 -12.44
C SER A 168 -4.36 -1.43 -11.01
N ALA A 169 -3.68 -0.32 -10.79
CA ALA A 169 -4.02 0.54 -9.68
C ALA A 169 -5.41 1.10 -9.99
N ASP A 170 -6.43 0.62 -9.29
CA ASP A 170 -7.76 1.23 -9.36
C ASP A 170 -7.62 2.66 -8.84
N ASP A 171 -7.79 3.62 -9.74
CA ASP A 171 -7.75 5.05 -9.42
C ASP A 171 -8.99 5.38 -8.58
N ILE A 172 -8.80 5.40 -7.26
CA ILE A 172 -9.88 5.56 -6.27
C ILE A 172 -10.50 6.97 -6.33
N ASP A 173 -9.80 7.92 -6.97
CA ASP A 173 -10.28 9.31 -7.05
C ASP A 173 -11.38 9.53 -8.11
N GLN A 174 -11.69 8.55 -8.96
CA GLN A 174 -12.74 8.68 -9.98
C GLN A 174 -14.16 8.39 -9.49
N ALA A 175 -14.35 7.86 -8.30
CA ALA A 175 -15.68 7.58 -7.75
C ALA A 175 -16.07 8.53 -6.62
N ALA A 176 -15.99 9.84 -6.86
CA ALA A 176 -16.69 10.79 -6.01
C ALA A 176 -18.19 10.59 -6.19
N LEU A 177 -18.83 9.86 -5.27
CA LEU A 177 -20.26 9.67 -5.26
C LEU A 177 -20.96 11.04 -5.18
N SER A 178 -21.98 11.24 -6.00
CA SER A 178 -22.85 12.39 -5.87
C SER A 178 -23.57 12.37 -4.51
N TYR A 179 -23.96 13.53 -4.00
CA TYR A 179 -24.74 13.64 -2.76
C TYR A 179 -26.00 12.76 -2.76
N ALA A 180 -26.65 12.62 -3.93
CA ALA A 180 -27.82 11.78 -4.10
C ALA A 180 -27.51 10.29 -3.93
N GLU A 181 -26.37 9.82 -4.45
CA GLU A 181 -25.91 8.43 -4.33
C GLU A 181 -25.52 8.09 -2.89
N VAL A 182 -24.82 8.99 -2.20
CA VAL A 182 -24.52 8.85 -0.77
C VAL A 182 -25.80 8.77 0.05
N LYS A 183 -26.78 9.62 -0.23
CA LYS A 183 -28.08 9.61 0.44
C LYS A 183 -28.85 8.31 0.23
N ALA A 184 -28.84 7.78 -1.00
CA ALA A 184 -29.52 6.52 -1.32
C ALA A 184 -28.80 5.32 -0.68
N LEU A 185 -27.46 5.29 -0.64
CA LEU A 185 -26.68 4.29 0.12
C LEU A 185 -27.02 4.33 1.61
N CYS A 186 -27.14 5.53 2.18
CA CYS A 186 -27.52 5.72 3.59
C CYS A 186 -28.96 5.29 3.87
N ALA A 187 -29.85 5.41 2.88
CA ALA A 187 -31.22 4.92 2.96
C ALA A 187 -31.32 3.39 2.86
N GLY A 188 -30.23 2.70 2.50
CA GLY A 188 -30.21 1.24 2.41
C GLY A 188 -30.86 0.71 1.14
N ASP A 189 -30.95 1.52 0.09
CA ASP A 189 -31.51 1.13 -1.21
C ASP A 189 -30.60 0.09 -1.89
N PRO A 190 -31.05 -1.17 -2.07
CA PRO A 190 -30.23 -2.23 -2.63
C PRO A 190 -29.86 -1.97 -4.09
N ASP A 191 -30.72 -1.32 -4.88
CA ASP A 191 -30.50 -1.08 -6.30
C ASP A 191 -29.38 -0.06 -6.52
N VAL A 192 -29.25 0.92 -5.63
CA VAL A 192 -28.15 1.91 -5.67
C VAL A 192 -26.82 1.27 -5.31
N LYS A 193 -26.81 0.34 -4.35
CA LYS A 193 -25.61 -0.41 -3.98
C LYS A 193 -25.12 -1.27 -5.14
N GLU A 194 -26.02 -2.04 -5.76
CA GLU A 194 -25.73 -2.89 -6.92
C GLU A 194 -25.21 -2.05 -8.10
N ARG A 195 -25.86 -0.92 -8.39
CA ARG A 195 -25.42 0.01 -9.44
C ARG A 195 -24.00 0.52 -9.22
N LEU A 196 -23.63 0.86 -7.97
CA LEU A 196 -22.30 1.34 -7.63
C LEU A 196 -21.24 0.24 -7.73
N GLU A 197 -21.57 -0.98 -7.30
CA GLU A 197 -20.70 -2.14 -7.48
C GLU A 197 -20.42 -2.40 -8.96
N LEU A 198 -21.44 -2.37 -9.80
CA LEU A 198 -21.31 -2.53 -11.26
C LEU A 198 -20.56 -1.37 -11.92
N GLN A 199 -20.79 -0.11 -11.49
CA GLN A 199 -20.06 1.05 -11.97
C GLN A 199 -18.56 1.00 -11.63
N ASN A 200 -18.19 0.44 -10.48
CA ASN A 200 -16.78 0.26 -10.09
C ASN A 200 -16.14 -0.93 -10.84
N GLU A 201 -16.90 -1.97 -11.16
CA GLU A 201 -16.39 -3.14 -11.87
C GLU A 201 -16.17 -2.87 -13.36
N LEU A 202 -16.97 -2.02 -13.97
CA LEU A 202 -16.95 -1.71 -15.40
C LEU A 202 -15.60 -1.10 -15.88
N PRO A 203 -15.00 -0.09 -15.22
CA PRO A 203 -13.67 0.43 -15.58
C PRO A 203 -12.56 -0.62 -15.41
N ARG A 204 -12.67 -1.47 -14.39
CA ARG A 204 -11.73 -2.57 -14.15
C ARG A 204 -11.75 -3.56 -15.31
N LEU A 205 -12.94 -4.05 -15.70
CA LEU A 205 -13.10 -4.96 -16.83
C LEU A 205 -12.62 -4.33 -18.15
N ALA A 206 -12.95 -3.06 -18.39
CA ALA A 206 -12.49 -2.34 -19.57
C ALA A 206 -10.96 -2.16 -19.60
N SER A 207 -10.31 -2.03 -18.44
CA SER A 207 -8.85 -1.99 -18.34
C SER A 207 -8.22 -3.34 -18.64
N LEU A 208 -8.77 -4.43 -18.09
CA LEU A 208 -8.33 -5.80 -18.36
C LEU A 208 -8.51 -6.17 -19.84
N GLU A 209 -9.62 -5.78 -20.45
CA GLU A 209 -9.87 -5.99 -21.89
C GLU A 209 -8.81 -5.26 -22.73
N ARG A 210 -8.52 -3.99 -22.42
CA ARG A 210 -7.47 -3.24 -23.13
C ARG A 210 -6.09 -3.85 -22.97
N ALA A 211 -5.74 -4.32 -21.77
CA ALA A 211 -4.48 -5.00 -21.52
C ALA A 211 -4.40 -6.31 -22.33
N HIS A 212 -5.44 -7.13 -22.29
CA HIS A 212 -5.52 -8.37 -23.06
C HIS A 212 -5.40 -8.13 -24.57
N ARG A 213 -6.09 -7.12 -25.12
CA ARG A 213 -5.97 -6.76 -26.55
C ARG A 213 -4.53 -6.33 -26.93
N ARG A 214 -3.82 -5.60 -26.05
CA ARG A 214 -2.41 -5.26 -26.29
C ARG A 214 -1.52 -6.49 -26.30
N ASP A 215 -1.68 -7.35 -25.31
CA ASP A 215 -0.88 -8.57 -25.20
C ASP A 215 -1.12 -9.49 -26.41
N GLN A 216 -2.36 -9.61 -26.86
CA GLN A 216 -2.71 -10.35 -28.08
C GLN A 216 -2.09 -9.72 -29.34
N ALA A 217 -2.08 -8.41 -29.45
CA ALA A 217 -1.46 -7.70 -30.57
C ALA A 217 0.08 -7.90 -30.58
N GLU A 218 0.72 -7.84 -29.43
CA GLU A 218 2.15 -8.08 -29.27
C GLU A 218 2.52 -9.55 -29.61
N LEU A 219 1.74 -10.52 -29.14
CA LEU A 219 1.94 -11.93 -29.47
C LEU A 219 1.79 -12.19 -30.98
N ARG A 220 0.81 -11.57 -31.65
CA ARG A 220 0.64 -11.64 -33.10
C ARG A 220 1.84 -11.05 -33.82
N ARG A 221 2.31 -9.88 -33.41
CA ARG A 221 3.51 -9.25 -33.97
C ARG A 221 4.76 -10.13 -33.79
N LEU A 222 4.95 -10.74 -32.62
CA LEU A 222 6.04 -11.68 -32.38
C LEU A 222 5.95 -12.88 -33.31
N ARG A 223 4.77 -13.47 -33.45
CA ARG A 223 4.54 -14.66 -34.30
C ARG A 223 4.71 -14.35 -35.78
N ASP A 224 4.13 -13.26 -36.26
CA ASP A 224 3.96 -13.01 -37.70
C ASP A 224 5.14 -12.20 -38.30
N GLU A 225 5.83 -11.38 -37.48
CA GLU A 225 6.90 -10.51 -37.97
C GLU A 225 8.26 -10.83 -37.35
N VAL A 226 8.37 -10.79 -36.02
CA VAL A 226 9.67 -10.84 -35.33
C VAL A 226 10.31 -12.22 -35.37
N CYS A 227 9.55 -13.28 -35.09
CA CYS A 227 10.09 -14.64 -35.10
C CYS A 227 10.48 -15.10 -36.50
N PRO A 228 9.69 -14.90 -37.56
CA PRO A 228 10.09 -15.25 -38.93
C PRO A 228 11.34 -14.50 -39.36
N ALA A 229 11.45 -13.20 -39.09
CA ALA A 229 12.65 -12.43 -39.42
C ALA A 229 13.92 -12.93 -38.71
N LYS A 230 13.79 -13.28 -37.43
CA LYS A 230 14.90 -13.87 -36.66
C LYS A 230 15.30 -15.25 -37.18
N ILE A 231 14.33 -16.08 -37.58
CA ILE A 231 14.59 -17.40 -38.16
C ILE A 231 15.35 -17.24 -39.48
N ALA A 232 14.86 -16.39 -40.40
CA ALA A 232 15.53 -16.15 -41.68
C ALA A 232 16.97 -15.63 -41.48
N SER A 233 17.18 -14.70 -40.57
CA SER A 233 18.52 -14.18 -40.26
C SER A 233 19.46 -15.28 -39.67
N ALA A 234 18.91 -16.18 -38.86
CA ALA A 234 19.67 -17.28 -38.31
C ALA A 234 20.02 -18.34 -39.40
N GLU A 235 19.09 -18.63 -40.31
CA GLU A 235 19.32 -19.54 -41.45
C GLU A 235 20.39 -18.99 -42.38
N GLU A 236 20.36 -17.69 -42.73
CA GLU A 236 21.44 -17.04 -43.51
C GLU A 236 22.80 -17.11 -42.80
N ALA A 237 22.81 -16.91 -41.48
CA ALA A 237 24.04 -17.03 -40.69
C ALA A 237 24.59 -18.44 -40.68
N ILE A 238 23.75 -19.46 -40.59
CA ILE A 238 24.14 -20.89 -40.64
C ILE A 238 24.71 -21.22 -42.01
N GLU A 239 24.07 -20.80 -43.10
CA GLU A 239 24.56 -21.04 -44.45
C GLU A 239 25.93 -20.39 -44.66
N ARG A 240 26.13 -19.14 -44.29
CA ARG A 240 27.39 -18.41 -44.36
C ARG A 240 28.49 -19.09 -43.56
N LEU A 241 28.22 -19.43 -42.27
CA LEU A 241 29.18 -20.10 -41.41
C LEU A 241 29.51 -21.51 -41.93
N GLY A 242 28.55 -22.21 -42.54
CA GLY A 242 28.75 -23.48 -43.20
C GLY A 242 29.71 -23.37 -44.37
N GLY A 243 29.56 -22.35 -45.22
CA GLY A 243 30.49 -22.03 -46.32
C GLY A 243 31.90 -21.71 -45.81
N ASP A 244 32.00 -20.89 -44.77
CA ASP A 244 33.28 -20.55 -44.13
C ASP A 244 33.98 -21.80 -43.56
N ALA A 245 33.23 -22.66 -42.85
CA ALA A 245 33.77 -23.92 -42.29
C ALA A 245 34.25 -24.88 -43.38
N ALA A 246 33.51 -24.98 -44.50
CA ALA A 246 33.92 -25.79 -45.66
C ALA A 246 35.23 -25.24 -46.29
N THR A 247 35.31 -23.90 -46.40
CA THR A 247 36.52 -23.23 -46.92
C THR A 247 37.73 -23.48 -46.02
N VAL A 248 37.54 -23.32 -44.70
CA VAL A 248 38.62 -23.63 -43.73
C VAL A 248 39.05 -25.09 -43.80
N LYS A 249 38.08 -26.03 -43.91
CA LYS A 249 38.34 -27.44 -44.01
C LYS A 249 39.14 -27.81 -45.31
N ALA A 250 38.73 -27.17 -46.41
CA ALA A 250 39.44 -27.42 -47.72
C ALA A 250 40.89 -26.85 -47.74
N ARG A 251 41.12 -25.79 -46.91
CA ARG A 251 42.45 -25.15 -46.81
C ARG A 251 43.33 -25.72 -45.68
N LYS A 252 42.85 -26.63 -44.87
CA LYS A 252 43.65 -27.35 -43.89
C LYS A 252 44.59 -28.35 -44.67
N GLY A 253 45.86 -28.20 -44.43
CA GLY A 253 46.83 -29.16 -44.96
C GLY A 253 46.68 -30.61 -44.38
N PRO A 254 47.23 -31.63 -44.99
CA PRO A 254 46.93 -33.06 -44.74
C PRO A 254 47.28 -33.57 -43.34
N GLU A 255 47.95 -32.81 -42.47
CA GLU A 255 48.28 -33.22 -41.09
C GLU A 255 47.94 -32.16 -40.02
N GLY A 256 46.99 -31.24 -40.29
CA GLY A 256 46.55 -30.20 -39.31
C GLY A 256 47.61 -29.09 -39.09
N GLY A 257 48.68 -29.06 -39.86
CA GLY A 257 49.69 -28.00 -39.91
C GLY A 257 49.10 -26.71 -40.51
N PHE A 258 49.77 -25.60 -40.28
CA PHE A 258 49.44 -24.33 -40.91
C PHE A 258 49.86 -24.40 -42.42
N PRO A 259 48.91 -24.28 -43.38
CA PRO A 259 49.16 -24.42 -44.77
C PRO A 259 49.87 -23.24 -45.45
N GLY A 260 50.28 -22.26 -44.68
CA GLY A 260 50.69 -20.94 -45.15
C GLY A 260 49.52 -20.00 -45.37
N MET A 261 49.78 -18.71 -45.39
CA MET A 261 48.78 -17.68 -45.60
C MET A 261 49.37 -16.48 -46.33
N THR A 262 48.64 -15.93 -47.28
CA THR A 262 49.03 -14.68 -47.95
C THR A 262 48.36 -13.51 -47.28
N VAL A 263 49.13 -12.57 -46.74
CA VAL A 263 48.67 -11.36 -46.11
C VAL A 263 49.23 -10.15 -46.90
N MET A 264 48.36 -9.28 -47.38
CA MET A 264 48.76 -8.08 -48.18
C MET A 264 49.72 -8.42 -49.34
N GLY A 265 49.53 -9.56 -49.96
CA GLY A 265 50.33 -10.00 -51.09
C GLY A 265 51.63 -10.72 -50.73
N ALA A 266 52.05 -10.79 -49.50
CA ALA A 266 53.21 -11.55 -49.00
C ALA A 266 52.78 -12.93 -48.47
N TYR A 267 53.40 -14.01 -48.93
CA TYR A 267 53.13 -15.37 -48.49
C TYR A 267 53.94 -15.67 -47.23
N CYS A 268 53.20 -16.05 -46.14
CA CYS A 268 53.77 -16.42 -44.87
C CYS A 268 53.65 -17.93 -44.66
N GLU A 269 54.78 -18.61 -44.55
CA GLU A 269 54.86 -20.07 -44.41
C GLU A 269 54.64 -20.50 -42.95
N LYS A 270 54.98 -19.66 -41.99
CA LYS A 270 54.81 -19.92 -40.56
C LYS A 270 53.61 -19.17 -39.97
N ARG A 271 52.96 -19.84 -39.06
CA ARG A 271 51.77 -19.27 -38.37
C ARG A 271 52.07 -17.99 -37.59
N THR A 272 53.26 -17.88 -37.00
CA THR A 272 53.72 -16.70 -36.27
C THR A 272 53.85 -15.50 -37.20
N ASP A 273 54.50 -15.68 -38.33
CA ASP A 273 54.80 -14.65 -39.32
C ASP A 273 53.47 -14.16 -39.97
N ALA A 274 52.54 -15.08 -40.22
CA ALA A 274 51.20 -14.75 -40.71
C ALA A 274 50.37 -13.96 -39.69
N ALA A 275 50.48 -14.28 -38.38
CA ALA A 275 49.77 -13.56 -37.31
C ALA A 275 50.33 -12.14 -37.16
N ASP A 276 51.63 -11.96 -37.25
CA ASP A 276 52.26 -10.64 -37.15
C ASP A 276 51.96 -9.77 -38.38
N ALA A 277 52.02 -10.34 -39.59
CA ALA A 277 51.62 -9.65 -40.81
C ALA A 277 50.12 -9.24 -40.79
N LEU A 278 49.23 -10.10 -40.27
CA LEU A 278 47.83 -9.83 -40.15
C LEU A 278 47.56 -8.69 -39.12
N ARG A 279 48.26 -8.68 -37.99
CA ARG A 279 48.18 -7.59 -37.03
C ARG A 279 48.65 -6.27 -37.62
N ALA A 280 49.76 -6.26 -38.33
CA ALA A 280 50.27 -5.09 -39.00
C ALA A 280 49.30 -4.53 -40.06
N ALA A 281 48.67 -5.44 -40.83
CA ALA A 281 47.67 -5.08 -41.84
C ALA A 281 46.40 -4.51 -41.20
N LEU A 282 45.92 -5.07 -40.07
CA LEU A 282 44.75 -4.58 -39.33
C LEU A 282 45.02 -3.18 -38.71
N VAL A 283 46.23 -2.95 -38.18
CA VAL A 283 46.60 -1.61 -37.67
C VAL A 283 46.63 -0.58 -38.80
N ALA A 284 47.25 -0.91 -39.92
CA ALA A 284 47.32 -0.04 -41.09
C ALA A 284 45.91 0.31 -41.65
N CYS A 285 44.97 -0.66 -41.64
CA CYS A 285 43.57 -0.40 -42.04
C CYS A 285 42.78 0.41 -41.02
N ALA A 286 43.15 0.42 -39.74
CA ALA A 286 42.49 1.21 -38.71
C ALA A 286 42.99 2.67 -38.65
N GLU A 287 44.17 2.95 -39.21
CA GLU A 287 44.80 4.27 -39.29
C GLU A 287 44.52 4.98 -40.63
N SER A 288 43.94 4.32 -41.62
CA SER A 288 43.50 4.87 -42.91
C SER A 288 42.01 5.20 -42.92
#